data_5d8ec48b5778dab4d07e98f4cde5cfe0
#
_entry.id   5d8ec48b5778dab4d07e98f4cde5cfe0
#
_cell.length_a   1.000
_cell.length_b   1.000
_cell.length_c   1.000
_cell.angle_alpha   90.00
_cell.angle_beta   90.00
_cell.angle_gamma   90.00
#
_symmetry.space_group_name_H-M   'P 1'
#
loop_
_entity.id
_entity.type
_entity.pdbx_description
1 polymer ?
#
loop_
_entity_poly.entity_id
_entity_poly.type
_entity_poly.pdbx_seq_one_letter_code
_entity_poly.pdbx_strand_id
1 'polypeptide(L)'
;MLPLSVIASLPIYEKIMYANKVKKIAAVHDLSGAGRVSLTIVIPILSSMGFQVCPLPTAVLSSHTQFPHFSFLDLTDEMPKIIAQWKKLEVEFDAIYTGYLGSPRQIQIVSDFIRDFRRPDSLIVADPVLGDNGRLYTNFDGEMIKEMRHLITKADVITPNLTELFYLLDKPYKADNTDEELKEYLRLLSDKGPQVVIITSVPVHDEPHKTSVYAYNRQGNRYWKVTCPYLPAHYPGTGDTFTSVITGSLMQGDSLPMALDRATQFILQGIRATFGYEYDNREGILLEKVLHNLDMPIQMASYELI
;
A
#
# COMPACT_ATOMS: atom_id res chain seq x y z
N MET A 1 3.34 -21.87 -10.80
CA MET A 1 2.15 -22.51 -10.14
C MET A 1 1.46 -23.42 -11.16
N LEU A 2 1.11 -24.65 -10.80
CA LEU A 2 0.35 -25.51 -11.71
C LEU A 2 -1.05 -24.92 -11.91
N PRO A 3 -1.63 -24.98 -13.14
CA PRO A 3 -3.00 -24.56 -13.38
C PRO A 3 -4.00 -25.26 -12.44
N LEU A 4 -5.08 -24.58 -12.06
CA LEU A 4 -6.12 -25.15 -11.17
C LEU A 4 -6.65 -26.49 -11.65
N SER A 5 -6.74 -26.70 -12.99
CA SER A 5 -7.13 -27.97 -13.60
C SER A 5 -6.14 -29.12 -13.33
N VAL A 6 -4.84 -28.81 -13.23
CA VAL A 6 -3.79 -29.77 -12.92
C VAL A 6 -3.79 -30.07 -11.41
N ILE A 7 -3.94 -29.05 -10.56
CA ILE A 7 -4.06 -29.23 -9.10
C ILE A 7 -5.28 -30.10 -8.76
N ALA A 8 -6.39 -29.92 -9.49
CA ALA A 8 -7.60 -30.72 -9.28
C ALA A 8 -7.38 -32.21 -9.52
N SER A 9 -6.41 -32.60 -10.36
CA SER A 9 -6.10 -34.00 -10.68
C SER A 9 -5.03 -34.63 -9.77
N LEU A 10 -4.39 -33.83 -8.88
CA LEU A 10 -3.35 -34.33 -7.99
C LEU A 10 -3.92 -35.21 -6.85
N PRO A 11 -3.14 -36.17 -6.31
CA PRO A 11 -3.46 -36.85 -5.08
C PRO A 11 -3.75 -35.90 -3.92
N ILE A 12 -4.62 -36.30 -2.99
CA ILE A 12 -5.03 -35.45 -1.84
C ILE A 12 -3.81 -34.91 -1.08
N TYR A 13 -2.78 -35.71 -0.87
CA TYR A 13 -1.56 -35.30 -0.20
C TYR A 13 -0.85 -34.14 -0.91
N GLU A 14 -0.69 -34.22 -2.22
CA GLU A 14 -0.09 -33.15 -3.02
C GLU A 14 -0.95 -31.90 -3.04
N LYS A 15 -2.29 -32.03 -3.10
CA LYS A 15 -3.21 -30.89 -2.95
C LYS A 15 -3.03 -30.17 -1.61
N ILE A 16 -2.86 -30.93 -0.51
CA ILE A 16 -2.61 -30.36 0.82
C ILE A 16 -1.25 -29.63 0.85
N MET A 17 -0.21 -30.20 0.23
CA MET A 17 1.11 -29.57 0.15
C MET A 17 1.10 -28.27 -0.65
N TYR A 18 0.35 -28.21 -1.76
CA TYR A 18 0.18 -26.97 -2.55
C TYR A 18 -0.67 -25.93 -1.82
N ALA A 19 -1.70 -26.34 -1.10
CA ALA A 19 -2.56 -25.44 -0.32
C ALA A 19 -1.84 -24.80 0.88
N ASN A 20 -0.77 -25.44 1.39
CA ASN A 20 -0.01 -24.95 2.54
C ASN A 20 1.25 -24.16 2.17
N LYS A 21 1.46 -23.83 0.88
CA LYS A 21 2.61 -23.01 0.48
C LYS A 21 2.40 -21.57 0.95
N VAL A 22 3.30 -21.08 1.81
CA VAL A 22 3.32 -19.67 2.23
C VAL A 22 3.50 -18.79 1.00
N LYS A 23 2.55 -17.90 0.76
CA LYS A 23 2.61 -16.93 -0.34
C LYS A 23 3.72 -15.90 -0.12
N LYS A 24 4.40 -15.51 -1.20
CA LYS A 24 5.52 -14.55 -1.18
C LYS A 24 5.10 -13.20 -1.72
N ILE A 25 5.47 -12.15 -1.01
CA ILE A 25 5.25 -10.76 -1.39
C ILE A 25 6.60 -10.07 -1.58
N ALA A 26 6.89 -9.58 -2.78
CA ALA A 26 8.01 -8.66 -2.97
C ALA A 26 7.59 -7.27 -2.47
N ALA A 27 8.31 -6.75 -1.48
CA ALA A 27 8.05 -5.43 -0.90
C ALA A 27 9.15 -4.45 -1.33
N VAL A 28 8.78 -3.45 -2.14
CA VAL A 28 9.71 -2.49 -2.73
C VAL A 28 9.56 -1.14 -2.04
N HIS A 29 10.37 -0.89 -1.02
CA HIS A 29 10.33 0.31 -0.17
C HIS A 29 11.73 0.62 0.36
N ASP A 30 11.91 1.81 0.96
CA ASP A 30 13.11 2.10 1.75
C ASP A 30 13.11 1.33 3.08
N LEU A 31 14.29 1.25 3.67
CA LEU A 31 14.49 0.72 5.03
C LEU A 31 14.99 1.84 5.93
N SER A 32 14.14 2.38 6.77
CA SER A 32 14.47 3.36 7.80
C SER A 32 14.74 2.66 9.14
N GLY A 33 15.94 2.88 9.73
CA GLY A 33 16.39 2.17 10.93
C GLY A 33 15.64 2.59 12.21
N ALA A 34 15.38 3.90 12.36
CA ALA A 34 14.59 4.43 13.45
C ALA A 34 13.30 5.07 12.94
N GLY A 35 12.23 4.94 13.72
CA GLY A 35 10.87 5.27 13.33
C GLY A 35 10.19 4.12 12.58
N ARG A 36 8.85 4.12 12.61
CA ARG A 36 8.03 3.07 11.97
C ARG A 36 7.47 3.59 10.67
N VAL A 37 8.17 3.29 9.56
CA VAL A 37 7.78 3.63 8.18
C VAL A 37 8.29 2.55 7.23
N SER A 38 7.73 2.50 6.05
CA SER A 38 8.23 1.69 4.93
C SER A 38 8.46 0.21 5.33
N LEU A 39 9.62 -0.41 5.04
CA LEU A 39 9.89 -1.83 5.33
C LEU A 39 9.75 -2.19 6.82
N THR A 40 10.00 -1.26 7.75
CA THR A 40 9.84 -1.53 9.18
C THR A 40 8.37 -1.68 9.61
N ILE A 41 7.42 -1.25 8.77
CA ILE A 41 5.98 -1.49 8.89
C ILE A 41 5.53 -2.66 8.03
N VAL A 42 5.92 -2.66 6.76
CA VAL A 42 5.45 -3.62 5.75
C VAL A 42 5.79 -5.06 6.15
N ILE A 43 7.04 -5.28 6.62
CA ILE A 43 7.50 -6.62 7.00
C ILE A 43 6.70 -7.19 8.19
N PRO A 44 6.59 -6.53 9.35
CA PRO A 44 5.86 -7.10 10.48
C PRO A 44 4.36 -7.28 10.20
N ILE A 45 3.70 -6.35 9.51
CA ILE A 45 2.27 -6.47 9.18
C ILE A 45 2.03 -7.69 8.29
N LEU A 46 2.69 -7.76 7.13
CA LEU A 46 2.45 -8.84 6.19
C LEU A 46 2.92 -10.20 6.72
N SER A 47 4.00 -10.23 7.52
CA SER A 47 4.45 -11.46 8.19
C SER A 47 3.42 -11.94 9.23
N SER A 48 2.83 -11.04 10.03
CA SER A 48 1.76 -11.38 10.97
C SER A 48 0.50 -11.87 10.24
N MET A 49 0.25 -11.40 9.02
CA MET A 49 -0.87 -11.87 8.18
C MET A 49 -0.55 -13.18 7.43
N GLY A 50 0.58 -13.84 7.70
CA GLY A 50 0.92 -15.17 7.19
C GLY A 50 1.67 -15.19 5.86
N PHE A 51 2.30 -14.08 5.43
CA PHE A 51 3.05 -13.98 4.17
C PHE A 51 4.57 -13.98 4.41
N GLN A 52 5.31 -14.58 3.47
CA GLN A 52 6.75 -14.38 3.38
C GLN A 52 7.03 -13.07 2.66
N VAL A 53 7.55 -12.07 3.37
CA VAL A 53 7.97 -10.81 2.76
C VAL A 53 9.38 -10.94 2.22
N CYS A 54 9.58 -10.57 0.95
CA CYS A 54 10.87 -10.52 0.26
C CYS A 54 11.20 -9.05 -0.01
N PRO A 55 12.00 -8.38 0.83
CA PRO A 55 12.27 -6.96 0.67
C PRO A 55 13.21 -6.68 -0.51
N LEU A 56 12.85 -5.70 -1.35
CA LEU A 56 13.71 -5.03 -2.33
C LEU A 56 13.92 -3.59 -1.85
N PRO A 57 14.95 -3.33 -1.02
CA PRO A 57 15.14 -2.01 -0.46
C PRO A 57 15.59 -1.00 -1.53
N THR A 58 14.92 0.16 -1.58
CA THR A 58 15.23 1.28 -2.49
C THR A 58 16.32 2.19 -1.92
N ALA A 59 16.39 2.29 -0.60
CA ALA A 59 17.40 3.01 0.16
C ALA A 59 17.51 2.43 1.58
N VAL A 60 18.61 2.72 2.25
CA VAL A 60 18.76 2.50 3.71
C VAL A 60 19.00 3.84 4.37
N LEU A 61 18.19 4.15 5.37
CA LEU A 61 18.30 5.37 6.17
C LEU A 61 18.54 5.01 7.64
N SER A 62 19.28 5.85 8.36
CA SER A 62 19.41 5.69 9.82
C SER A 62 18.08 5.97 10.55
N SER A 63 17.28 6.89 10.00
CA SER A 63 15.93 7.24 10.40
C SER A 63 15.22 7.86 9.20
N HIS A 64 13.89 7.91 9.19
CA HIS A 64 13.17 8.52 8.07
C HIS A 64 13.34 10.05 8.03
N THR A 65 12.98 10.65 6.91
CA THR A 65 13.28 12.05 6.55
C THR A 65 12.59 13.12 7.40
N GLN A 66 11.62 12.78 8.27
CA GLN A 66 11.03 13.74 9.22
C GLN A 66 11.90 13.95 10.47
N PHE A 67 12.91 13.12 10.72
CA PHE A 67 13.91 13.41 11.73
C PHE A 67 14.89 14.48 11.23
N PRO A 68 15.40 15.38 12.11
CA PRO A 68 16.22 16.50 11.69
C PRO A 68 17.58 16.08 11.10
N HIS A 69 18.05 14.88 11.45
CA HIS A 69 19.32 14.33 10.97
C HIS A 69 19.13 12.85 10.62
N PHE A 70 19.59 12.45 9.45
CA PHE A 70 19.59 11.06 9.02
C PHE A 70 20.76 10.81 8.05
N SER A 71 21.28 9.59 8.03
CA SER A 71 22.13 9.11 6.95
C SER A 71 21.25 8.48 5.87
N PHE A 72 21.71 8.57 4.63
CA PHE A 72 20.99 8.04 3.47
C PHE A 72 21.95 7.29 2.55
N LEU A 73 21.64 6.04 2.28
CA LEU A 73 22.31 5.21 1.29
C LEU A 73 21.33 4.84 0.18
N ASP A 74 21.51 5.42 -1.00
CA ASP A 74 20.72 5.08 -2.20
C ASP A 74 21.10 3.68 -2.70
N LEU A 75 20.12 2.83 -2.96
CA LEU A 75 20.31 1.48 -3.47
C LEU A 75 19.89 1.32 -4.93
N THR A 76 19.68 2.41 -5.67
CA THR A 76 19.27 2.39 -7.08
C THR A 76 20.12 1.45 -7.93
N ASP A 77 21.45 1.45 -7.74
CA ASP A 77 22.38 0.60 -8.50
C ASP A 77 22.42 -0.85 -8.00
N GLU A 78 21.96 -1.13 -6.78
CA GLU A 78 21.90 -2.48 -6.22
C GLU A 78 20.59 -3.20 -6.57
N MET A 79 19.48 -2.47 -6.73
CA MET A 79 18.17 -3.06 -7.06
C MET A 79 18.23 -4.00 -8.28
N PRO A 80 18.81 -3.61 -9.43
CA PRO A 80 18.93 -4.50 -10.59
C PRO A 80 19.75 -5.77 -10.31
N LYS A 81 20.75 -5.68 -9.42
CA LYS A 81 21.61 -6.83 -9.06
C LYS A 81 20.82 -7.84 -8.22
N ILE A 82 20.01 -7.36 -7.26
CA ILE A 82 19.13 -8.20 -6.45
C ILE A 82 18.10 -8.87 -7.36
N ILE A 83 17.42 -8.11 -8.21
CA ILE A 83 16.41 -8.60 -9.17
C ILE A 83 17.01 -9.68 -10.08
N ALA A 84 18.25 -9.46 -10.60
CA ALA A 84 18.94 -10.43 -11.44
C ALA A 84 19.24 -11.75 -10.71
N GLN A 85 19.56 -11.71 -9.41
CA GLN A 85 19.73 -12.93 -8.62
C GLN A 85 18.39 -13.64 -8.37
N TRP A 86 17.31 -12.92 -8.06
CA TRP A 86 15.99 -13.50 -7.93
C TRP A 86 15.52 -14.20 -9.21
N LYS A 87 15.87 -13.62 -10.37
CA LYS A 87 15.58 -14.23 -11.67
C LYS A 87 16.35 -15.53 -11.88
N LYS A 88 17.65 -15.56 -11.52
CA LYS A 88 18.48 -16.78 -11.57
C LYS A 88 18.00 -17.87 -10.59
N LEU A 89 17.47 -17.48 -9.45
CA LEU A 89 16.91 -18.36 -8.44
C LEU A 89 15.47 -18.77 -8.74
N GLU A 90 14.91 -18.30 -9.85
CA GLU A 90 13.51 -18.56 -10.25
C GLU A 90 12.51 -18.24 -9.13
N VAL A 91 12.77 -17.13 -8.39
CA VAL A 91 11.88 -16.71 -7.31
C VAL A 91 10.55 -16.26 -7.92
N GLU A 92 9.47 -16.83 -7.43
CA GLU A 92 8.10 -16.44 -7.79
C GLU A 92 7.47 -15.62 -6.69
N PHE A 93 6.72 -14.58 -7.07
CA PHE A 93 5.96 -13.73 -6.14
C PHE A 93 4.47 -13.85 -6.40
N ASP A 94 3.70 -14.00 -5.33
CA ASP A 94 2.23 -13.99 -5.36
C ASP A 94 1.68 -12.56 -5.33
N ALA A 95 2.49 -11.60 -4.83
CA ALA A 95 2.23 -10.18 -4.98
C ALA A 95 3.53 -9.37 -5.08
N ILE A 96 3.44 -8.18 -5.70
CA ILE A 96 4.46 -7.14 -5.67
C ILE A 96 3.79 -5.90 -5.07
N TYR A 97 4.34 -5.39 -3.97
CA TYR A 97 3.86 -4.19 -3.32
C TYR A 97 4.95 -3.13 -3.31
N THR A 98 4.65 -1.96 -3.89
CA THR A 98 5.56 -0.82 -3.99
C THR A 98 5.06 0.36 -3.18
N GLY A 99 5.96 1.03 -2.46
CA GLY A 99 5.68 2.29 -1.78
C GLY A 99 6.66 3.38 -2.22
N TYR A 100 7.38 4.00 -1.28
CA TYR A 100 8.28 5.09 -1.59
C TYR A 100 9.41 4.69 -2.55
N LEU A 101 9.51 5.42 -3.66
CA LEU A 101 10.57 5.34 -4.66
C LEU A 101 11.26 6.71 -4.76
N GLY A 102 12.57 6.74 -4.57
CA GLY A 102 13.32 7.98 -4.41
C GLY A 102 13.67 8.72 -5.71
N SER A 103 13.44 8.12 -6.89
CA SER A 103 13.79 8.73 -8.17
C SER A 103 13.01 8.12 -9.35
N PRO A 104 12.91 8.86 -10.49
CA PRO A 104 12.35 8.34 -11.73
C PRO A 104 13.03 7.04 -12.19
N ARG A 105 14.34 6.93 -12.00
CA ARG A 105 15.11 5.71 -12.35
C ARG A 105 14.67 4.50 -11.50
N GLN A 106 14.38 4.69 -10.22
CA GLN A 106 13.84 3.59 -9.39
C GLN A 106 12.47 3.17 -9.89
N ILE A 107 11.60 4.11 -10.29
CA ILE A 107 10.28 3.80 -10.86
C ILE A 107 10.44 2.97 -12.15
N GLN A 108 11.39 3.29 -13.01
CA GLN A 108 11.66 2.52 -14.22
C GLN A 108 12.15 1.09 -13.90
N ILE A 109 13.09 0.95 -12.95
CA ILE A 109 13.57 -0.36 -12.48
C ILE A 109 12.41 -1.21 -11.94
N VAL A 110 11.54 -0.61 -11.13
CA VAL A 110 10.36 -1.30 -10.56
C VAL A 110 9.34 -1.66 -11.64
N SER A 111 9.14 -0.79 -12.63
CA SER A 111 8.28 -1.06 -13.79
C SER A 111 8.76 -2.26 -14.58
N ASP A 112 10.07 -2.39 -14.79
CA ASP A 112 10.69 -3.53 -15.45
C ASP A 112 10.61 -4.80 -14.56
N PHE A 113 10.83 -4.65 -13.25
CA PHE A 113 10.67 -5.75 -12.29
C PHE A 113 9.23 -6.32 -12.31
N ILE A 114 8.22 -5.46 -12.28
CA ILE A 114 6.81 -5.89 -12.40
C ILE A 114 6.59 -6.63 -13.71
N ARG A 115 7.04 -6.10 -14.85
CA ARG A 115 6.91 -6.77 -16.15
C ARG A 115 7.53 -8.16 -16.16
N ASP A 116 8.73 -8.30 -15.56
CA ASP A 116 9.52 -9.52 -15.63
C ASP A 116 9.04 -10.61 -14.66
N PHE A 117 8.42 -10.23 -13.53
CA PHE A 117 8.00 -11.16 -12.45
C PHE A 117 6.50 -11.32 -12.32
N ARG A 118 5.69 -10.48 -12.99
CA ARG A 118 4.22 -10.59 -12.95
C ARG A 118 3.77 -11.92 -13.56
N ARG A 119 2.97 -12.65 -12.81
CA ARG A 119 2.24 -13.84 -13.26
C ARG A 119 0.76 -13.51 -13.40
N PRO A 120 -0.04 -14.34 -14.12
CA PRO A 120 -1.48 -14.10 -14.28
C PRO A 120 -2.25 -14.00 -12.95
N ASP A 121 -1.76 -14.65 -11.92
CA ASP A 121 -2.36 -14.73 -10.57
C ASP A 121 -1.66 -13.83 -9.53
N SER A 122 -0.63 -13.08 -9.92
CA SER A 122 0.05 -12.14 -9.04
C SER A 122 -0.75 -10.86 -8.85
N LEU A 123 -0.83 -10.38 -7.61
CA LEU A 123 -1.42 -9.08 -7.28
C LEU A 123 -0.34 -7.99 -7.28
N ILE A 124 -0.56 -6.92 -8.04
CA ILE A 124 0.34 -5.75 -8.06
C ILE A 124 -0.34 -4.60 -7.32
N VAL A 125 0.25 -4.19 -6.20
CA VAL A 125 -0.22 -3.07 -5.39
C VAL A 125 0.80 -1.96 -5.45
N ALA A 126 0.36 -0.74 -5.78
CA ALA A 126 1.21 0.44 -5.77
C ALA A 126 0.63 1.51 -4.86
N ASP A 127 1.38 1.89 -3.84
CA ASP A 127 1.18 3.12 -3.10
C ASP A 127 1.96 4.22 -3.82
N PRO A 128 1.29 5.15 -4.52
CA PRO A 128 1.94 6.11 -5.41
C PRO A 128 2.48 7.32 -4.65
N VAL A 129 3.37 7.05 -3.70
CA VAL A 129 3.93 8.05 -2.78
C VAL A 129 4.55 9.22 -3.53
N LEU A 130 3.88 10.37 -3.54
CA LEU A 130 4.33 11.61 -4.21
C LEU A 130 4.32 12.82 -3.29
N GLY A 131 3.41 12.91 -2.35
CA GLY A 131 3.25 14.09 -1.51
C GLY A 131 2.07 14.02 -0.57
N ASP A 132 1.88 15.10 0.19
CA ASP A 132 0.79 15.24 1.15
C ASP A 132 0.36 16.71 1.30
N ASN A 133 -0.87 16.96 1.78
CA ASN A 133 -1.42 18.30 2.04
C ASN A 133 -1.30 19.25 0.83
N GLY A 134 -1.55 18.76 -0.38
CA GLY A 134 -1.51 19.51 -1.63
C GLY A 134 -0.10 19.79 -2.16
N ARG A 135 0.95 19.23 -1.58
CA ARG A 135 2.35 19.50 -1.94
C ARG A 135 3.12 18.21 -2.22
N LEU A 136 3.99 18.27 -3.22
CA LEU A 136 4.98 17.22 -3.46
C LEU A 136 6.00 17.17 -2.31
N TYR A 137 6.57 15.99 -2.07
CA TYR A 137 7.76 15.85 -1.23
C TYR A 137 8.96 16.59 -1.83
N THR A 138 9.87 17.05 -0.97
CA THR A 138 10.89 18.07 -1.28
C THR A 138 11.77 17.78 -2.50
N ASN A 139 12.01 16.52 -2.83
CA ASN A 139 12.90 16.14 -3.92
C ASN A 139 12.15 15.63 -5.16
N PHE A 140 10.83 15.81 -5.22
CA PHE A 140 10.00 15.32 -6.32
C PHE A 140 9.62 16.46 -7.26
N ASP A 141 9.58 16.15 -8.54
CA ASP A 141 9.30 17.08 -9.65
C ASP A 141 8.31 16.50 -10.67
N GLY A 142 8.17 17.18 -11.78
CA GLY A 142 7.29 16.76 -12.88
C GLY A 142 7.69 15.43 -13.53
N GLU A 143 8.98 15.09 -13.54
CA GLU A 143 9.45 13.80 -14.08
C GLU A 143 9.03 12.65 -13.16
N MET A 144 9.16 12.85 -11.84
CA MET A 144 8.68 11.88 -10.85
C MET A 144 7.19 11.60 -11.01
N ILE A 145 6.36 12.64 -11.18
CA ILE A 145 4.92 12.50 -11.41
C ILE A 145 4.64 11.73 -12.71
N LYS A 146 5.36 12.05 -13.79
CA LYS A 146 5.20 11.39 -15.09
C LYS A 146 5.50 9.89 -14.98
N GLU A 147 6.61 9.53 -14.37
CA GLU A 147 6.99 8.12 -14.20
C GLU A 147 6.03 7.39 -13.26
N MET A 148 5.55 8.04 -12.19
CA MET A 148 4.53 7.45 -11.30
C MET A 148 3.21 7.21 -12.05
N ARG A 149 2.77 8.12 -12.91
CA ARG A 149 1.61 7.91 -13.80
C ARG A 149 1.80 6.69 -14.71
N HIS A 150 3.04 6.40 -15.14
CA HIS A 150 3.34 5.20 -15.89
C HIS A 150 3.30 3.94 -15.00
N LEU A 151 3.88 4.01 -13.79
CA LEU A 151 3.91 2.88 -12.88
C LEU A 151 2.50 2.40 -12.51
N ILE A 152 1.59 3.31 -12.19
CA ILE A 152 0.22 2.94 -11.78
C ILE A 152 -0.56 2.20 -12.88
N THR A 153 -0.20 2.38 -14.16
CA THR A 153 -0.84 1.62 -15.26
C THR A 153 -0.54 0.11 -15.20
N LYS A 154 0.47 -0.28 -14.44
CA LYS A 154 0.89 -1.68 -14.26
C LYS A 154 0.32 -2.31 -12.98
N ALA A 155 -0.27 -1.50 -12.10
CA ALA A 155 -0.84 -1.95 -10.85
C ALA A 155 -2.27 -2.47 -11.03
N ASP A 156 -2.65 -3.43 -10.19
CA ASP A 156 -4.03 -3.90 -10.07
C ASP A 156 -4.79 -3.05 -9.04
N VAL A 157 -4.09 -2.64 -7.98
CA VAL A 157 -4.61 -1.83 -6.88
C VAL A 157 -3.68 -0.65 -6.65
N ILE A 158 -4.25 0.56 -6.48
CA ILE A 158 -3.52 1.74 -6.04
C ILE A 158 -4.21 2.40 -4.84
N THR A 159 -3.40 3.03 -3.96
CA THR A 159 -3.85 3.62 -2.70
C THR A 159 -3.48 5.10 -2.53
N PRO A 160 -3.70 5.97 -3.53
CA PRO A 160 -3.32 7.37 -3.42
C PRO A 160 -4.05 8.07 -2.27
N ASN A 161 -3.37 9.00 -1.60
CA ASN A 161 -4.03 10.04 -0.83
C ASN A 161 -4.63 11.11 -1.77
N LEU A 162 -5.35 12.08 -1.21
CA LEU A 162 -6.01 13.11 -2.02
C LEU A 162 -5.02 13.98 -2.82
N THR A 163 -3.83 14.22 -2.30
CA THR A 163 -2.78 14.97 -3.00
C THR A 163 -2.27 14.22 -4.22
N GLU A 164 -1.96 12.96 -4.04
CA GLU A 164 -1.47 12.06 -5.07
C GLU A 164 -2.51 11.84 -6.17
N LEU A 165 -3.79 11.70 -5.79
CA LEU A 165 -4.92 11.66 -6.71
C LEU A 165 -4.85 12.82 -7.73
N PHE A 166 -4.72 14.06 -7.24
CA PHE A 166 -4.72 15.22 -8.10
C PHE A 166 -3.47 15.31 -8.99
N TYR A 167 -2.29 14.96 -8.46
CA TYR A 167 -1.08 14.86 -9.28
C TYR A 167 -1.18 13.77 -10.35
N LEU A 168 -1.74 12.61 -10.02
CA LEU A 168 -1.92 11.52 -10.98
C LEU A 168 -2.95 11.85 -12.07
N LEU A 169 -3.98 12.64 -11.75
CA LEU A 169 -4.99 13.08 -12.71
C LEU A 169 -4.60 14.35 -13.47
N ASP A 170 -3.49 15.00 -13.14
CA ASP A 170 -3.11 16.31 -13.69
C ASP A 170 -4.15 17.40 -13.45
N LYS A 171 -4.68 17.42 -12.23
CA LYS A 171 -5.70 18.39 -11.81
C LYS A 171 -5.18 19.27 -10.66
N PRO A 172 -5.64 20.50 -10.53
CA PRO A 172 -5.36 21.33 -9.35
C PRO A 172 -5.87 20.67 -8.08
N TYR A 173 -5.08 20.72 -7.01
CA TYR A 173 -5.48 20.20 -5.71
C TYR A 173 -6.74 20.90 -5.17
N LYS A 174 -7.67 20.11 -4.68
CA LYS A 174 -8.91 20.56 -4.04
C LYS A 174 -9.12 19.72 -2.77
N ALA A 175 -9.18 20.36 -1.61
CA ALA A 175 -9.35 19.66 -0.33
C ALA A 175 -10.79 19.22 -0.09
N ASP A 176 -11.75 20.05 -0.51
CA ASP A 176 -13.20 19.82 -0.31
C ASP A 176 -13.81 19.27 -1.60
N ASN A 177 -14.27 18.02 -1.54
CA ASN A 177 -14.82 17.31 -2.70
C ASN A 177 -16.14 16.66 -2.33
N THR A 178 -17.10 16.64 -3.26
CA THR A 178 -18.34 15.91 -3.11
C THR A 178 -18.13 14.39 -3.37
N ASP A 179 -19.08 13.57 -2.91
CA ASP A 179 -19.05 12.12 -3.17
C ASP A 179 -19.07 11.83 -4.68
N GLU A 180 -19.82 12.63 -5.48
CA GLU A 180 -19.87 12.49 -6.93
C GLU A 180 -18.55 12.82 -7.62
N GLU A 181 -17.86 13.88 -7.19
CA GLU A 181 -16.53 14.25 -7.69
C GLU A 181 -15.53 13.13 -7.38
N LEU A 182 -15.56 12.59 -6.16
CA LEU A 182 -14.66 11.50 -5.75
C LEU A 182 -14.92 10.22 -6.55
N LYS A 183 -16.19 9.87 -6.82
CA LYS A 183 -16.55 8.76 -7.71
C LYS A 183 -16.00 8.95 -9.12
N GLU A 184 -16.12 10.17 -9.66
CA GLU A 184 -15.56 10.49 -10.97
C GLU A 184 -14.04 10.34 -10.99
N TYR A 185 -13.33 10.86 -9.98
CA TYR A 185 -11.87 10.76 -9.89
C TYR A 185 -11.38 9.33 -9.74
N LEU A 186 -12.06 8.52 -8.94
CA LEU A 186 -11.80 7.09 -8.79
C LEU A 186 -11.90 6.38 -10.15
N ARG A 187 -12.97 6.66 -10.90
CA ARG A 187 -13.16 6.09 -12.24
C ARG A 187 -12.07 6.55 -13.21
N LEU A 188 -11.77 7.85 -13.25
CA LEU A 188 -10.72 8.41 -14.12
C LEU A 188 -9.34 7.80 -13.85
N LEU A 189 -8.98 7.54 -12.59
CA LEU A 189 -7.74 6.82 -12.26
C LEU A 189 -7.80 5.36 -12.69
N SER A 190 -8.92 4.69 -12.47
CA SER A 190 -9.11 3.30 -12.88
C SER A 190 -9.03 3.15 -14.41
N ASP A 191 -9.53 4.11 -15.17
CA ASP A 191 -9.45 4.14 -16.63
C ASP A 191 -7.99 4.20 -17.15
N LYS A 192 -7.03 4.63 -16.28
CA LYS A 192 -5.60 4.63 -16.61
C LYS A 192 -4.93 3.27 -16.49
N GLY A 193 -5.56 2.27 -15.86
CA GLY A 193 -5.00 0.92 -15.71
C GLY A 193 -5.50 0.14 -14.49
N PRO A 194 -5.38 0.67 -13.27
CA PRO A 194 -5.73 -0.05 -12.06
C PRO A 194 -7.18 -0.54 -12.06
N GLN A 195 -7.39 -1.78 -11.65
CA GLN A 195 -8.74 -2.31 -11.49
C GLN A 195 -9.42 -1.79 -10.22
N VAL A 196 -8.63 -1.61 -9.17
CA VAL A 196 -9.09 -1.09 -7.88
C VAL A 196 -8.33 0.18 -7.56
N VAL A 197 -9.07 1.23 -7.24
CA VAL A 197 -8.52 2.52 -6.79
C VAL A 197 -9.09 2.83 -5.42
N ILE A 198 -8.21 3.15 -4.46
CA ILE A 198 -8.58 3.49 -3.08
C ILE A 198 -7.99 4.86 -2.75
N ILE A 199 -8.86 5.84 -2.51
CA ILE A 199 -8.43 7.19 -2.07
C ILE A 199 -8.47 7.23 -0.55
N THR A 200 -7.34 7.54 0.07
CA THR A 200 -7.20 7.60 1.53
C THR A 200 -7.27 9.03 2.05
N SER A 201 -7.54 9.17 3.35
CA SER A 201 -7.44 10.46 4.08
C SER A 201 -8.31 11.59 3.52
N VAL A 202 -9.51 11.28 3.05
CA VAL A 202 -10.44 12.27 2.52
C VAL A 202 -11.16 12.95 3.69
N PRO A 203 -11.04 14.31 3.84
CA PRO A 203 -11.81 15.04 4.83
C PRO A 203 -13.32 14.89 4.59
N VAL A 204 -14.11 14.79 5.66
CA VAL A 204 -15.56 14.77 5.56
C VAL A 204 -16.10 16.19 5.67
N HIS A 205 -16.89 16.62 4.68
CA HIS A 205 -17.49 17.95 4.67
C HIS A 205 -18.34 18.17 5.91
N ASP A 206 -18.23 19.33 6.55
CA ASP A 206 -18.92 19.72 7.78
C ASP A 206 -18.67 18.81 9.02
N GLU A 207 -17.80 17.81 8.94
CA GLU A 207 -17.44 16.93 10.05
C GLU A 207 -15.93 16.85 10.26
N PRO A 208 -15.28 17.91 10.83
CA PRO A 208 -13.81 17.99 10.93
C PRO A 208 -13.17 16.91 11.82
N HIS A 209 -14.00 16.15 12.57
CA HIS A 209 -13.57 15.03 13.40
C HIS A 209 -13.72 13.67 12.70
N LYS A 210 -13.99 13.68 11.39
CA LYS A 210 -14.09 12.46 10.58
C LYS A 210 -13.21 12.52 9.36
N THR A 211 -12.76 11.35 8.94
CA THR A 211 -12.08 11.14 7.67
C THR A 211 -12.69 9.92 6.97
N SER A 212 -12.58 9.88 5.67
CA SER A 212 -13.12 8.78 4.88
C SER A 212 -12.08 8.18 3.93
N VAL A 213 -12.27 6.92 3.62
CA VAL A 213 -11.63 6.19 2.54
C VAL A 213 -12.67 5.89 1.49
N TYR A 214 -12.37 6.16 0.24
CA TYR A 214 -13.22 5.85 -0.91
C TYR A 214 -12.56 4.80 -1.78
N ALA A 215 -13.30 3.85 -2.27
CA ALA A 215 -12.79 2.82 -3.15
C ALA A 215 -13.71 2.54 -4.33
N TYR A 216 -13.11 2.17 -5.44
CA TYR A 216 -13.79 1.76 -6.66
C TYR A 216 -13.19 0.46 -7.19
N ASN A 217 -14.05 -0.47 -7.59
CA ASN A 217 -13.67 -1.66 -8.33
C ASN A 217 -14.36 -1.65 -9.70
N ARG A 218 -13.57 -1.53 -10.76
CA ARG A 218 -14.04 -1.46 -12.15
C ARG A 218 -14.78 -2.72 -12.58
N GLN A 219 -14.35 -3.92 -12.16
CA GLN A 219 -14.97 -5.17 -12.59
C GLN A 219 -16.45 -5.26 -12.22
N GLY A 220 -16.84 -4.73 -11.03
CA GLY A 220 -18.22 -4.72 -10.57
C GLY A 220 -18.91 -3.37 -10.74
N ASN A 221 -18.19 -2.35 -11.21
CA ASN A 221 -18.62 -0.93 -11.21
C ASN A 221 -19.22 -0.52 -9.85
N ARG A 222 -18.51 -0.84 -8.76
CA ARG A 222 -18.99 -0.62 -7.39
C ARG A 222 -18.09 0.35 -6.66
N TYR A 223 -18.71 1.21 -5.86
CA TYR A 223 -18.04 2.20 -5.02
C TYR A 223 -18.33 1.92 -3.55
N TRP A 224 -17.34 2.06 -2.71
CA TRP A 224 -17.47 1.95 -1.26
C TRP A 224 -16.86 3.16 -0.58
N LYS A 225 -17.42 3.46 0.59
CA LYS A 225 -16.94 4.49 1.51
C LYS A 225 -16.81 3.88 2.90
N VAL A 226 -15.72 4.19 3.57
CA VAL A 226 -15.53 3.87 5.00
C VAL A 226 -15.23 5.17 5.71
N THR A 227 -16.08 5.56 6.63
CA THR A 227 -15.91 6.77 7.44
C THR A 227 -15.49 6.40 8.85
N CYS A 228 -14.46 7.06 9.37
CA CYS A 228 -13.96 6.82 10.72
C CYS A 228 -13.65 8.13 11.46
N PRO A 229 -13.56 8.10 12.80
CA PRO A 229 -13.13 9.25 13.57
C PRO A 229 -11.73 9.71 13.15
N TYR A 230 -11.55 11.01 12.94
CA TYR A 230 -10.26 11.64 12.75
C TYR A 230 -9.67 12.01 14.11
N LEU A 231 -8.51 11.47 14.42
CA LEU A 231 -7.72 11.89 15.57
C LEU A 231 -6.69 12.93 15.09
N PRO A 232 -6.60 14.11 15.71
CA PRO A 232 -5.73 15.21 15.24
C PRO A 232 -4.27 14.94 15.59
N ALA A 233 -3.73 13.84 15.12
CA ALA A 233 -2.35 13.43 15.28
C ALA A 233 -1.84 12.90 13.95
N HIS A 234 -0.68 13.41 13.52
CA HIS A 234 0.01 12.95 12.33
C HIS A 234 1.13 11.98 12.75
N TYR A 235 1.05 10.76 12.26
CA TYR A 235 2.08 9.75 12.45
C TYR A 235 2.59 9.27 11.10
N PRO A 236 3.91 9.36 10.85
CA PRO A 236 4.54 8.72 9.67
C PRO A 236 4.20 7.24 9.60
N GLY A 237 4.15 6.69 8.38
CA GLY A 237 3.93 5.27 8.17
C GLY A 237 2.47 4.80 8.23
N THR A 238 1.50 5.70 8.45
CA THR A 238 0.07 5.30 8.42
C THR A 238 -0.38 4.89 7.01
N GLY A 239 0.17 5.48 5.94
CA GLY A 239 -0.03 5.05 4.55
C GLY A 239 0.50 3.64 4.31
N ASP A 240 1.77 3.39 4.70
CA ASP A 240 2.39 2.06 4.62
C ASP A 240 1.58 1.01 5.40
N THR A 241 1.07 1.39 6.59
CA THR A 241 0.22 0.53 7.42
C THR A 241 -1.07 0.17 6.69
N PHE A 242 -1.77 1.18 6.15
CA PHE A 242 -3.03 0.99 5.42
C PHE A 242 -2.84 0.06 4.23
N THR A 243 -1.89 0.39 3.35
CA THR A 243 -1.67 -0.37 2.12
C THR A 243 -1.15 -1.78 2.39
N SER A 244 -0.35 -1.97 3.46
CA SER A 244 0.07 -3.32 3.91
C SER A 244 -1.12 -4.17 4.32
N VAL A 245 -2.05 -3.64 5.12
CA VAL A 245 -3.26 -4.38 5.55
C VAL A 245 -4.18 -4.65 4.37
N ILE A 246 -4.38 -3.68 3.45
CA ILE A 246 -5.12 -3.90 2.19
C ILE A 246 -4.50 -5.06 1.39
N THR A 247 -3.18 -5.00 1.18
CA THR A 247 -2.45 -6.03 0.42
C THR A 247 -2.64 -7.40 1.06
N GLY A 248 -2.41 -7.51 2.37
CA GLY A 248 -2.55 -8.76 3.10
C GLY A 248 -3.98 -9.31 3.06
N SER A 249 -4.99 -8.46 3.29
CA SER A 249 -6.42 -8.85 3.28
C SER A 249 -6.84 -9.37 1.90
N LEU A 250 -6.51 -8.66 0.83
CA LEU A 250 -6.83 -9.11 -0.53
C LEU A 250 -6.11 -10.43 -0.88
N MET A 251 -4.85 -10.60 -0.43
CA MET A 251 -4.08 -11.83 -0.61
C MET A 251 -4.62 -13.01 0.21
N GLN A 252 -5.29 -12.76 1.35
CA GLN A 252 -6.02 -13.77 2.13
C GLN A 252 -7.36 -14.15 1.48
N GLY A 253 -7.86 -13.33 0.53
CA GLY A 253 -9.13 -13.55 -0.17
C GLY A 253 -10.30 -12.77 0.41
N ASP A 254 -10.06 -11.80 1.28
CA ASP A 254 -11.08 -10.87 1.74
C ASP A 254 -11.66 -10.08 0.55
N SER A 255 -12.94 -9.76 0.61
CA SER A 255 -13.55 -8.82 -0.33
C SER A 255 -13.00 -7.41 -0.10
N LEU A 256 -13.04 -6.55 -1.14
CA LEU A 256 -12.55 -5.18 -1.03
C LEU A 256 -13.15 -4.40 0.15
N PRO A 257 -14.50 -4.39 0.39
CA PRO A 257 -15.05 -3.69 1.55
C PRO A 257 -14.55 -4.25 2.90
N MET A 258 -14.30 -5.55 3.00
CA MET A 258 -13.70 -6.15 4.20
C MET A 258 -12.26 -5.70 4.41
N ALA A 259 -11.47 -5.65 3.33
CA ALA A 259 -10.09 -5.16 3.37
C ALA A 259 -10.03 -3.68 3.79
N LEU A 260 -10.92 -2.84 3.26
CA LEU A 260 -11.03 -1.42 3.62
C LEU A 260 -11.34 -1.23 5.11
N ASP A 261 -12.32 -1.97 5.60
CA ASP A 261 -12.75 -1.90 6.98
C ASP A 261 -11.64 -2.37 7.93
N ARG A 262 -10.99 -3.52 7.64
CA ARG A 262 -9.84 -4.02 8.41
C ARG A 262 -8.70 -3.00 8.48
N ALA A 263 -8.31 -2.44 7.33
CA ALA A 263 -7.21 -1.47 7.26
C ALA A 263 -7.53 -0.20 8.05
N THR A 264 -8.75 0.34 7.90
CA THR A 264 -9.20 1.55 8.61
C THR A 264 -9.27 1.31 10.12
N GLN A 265 -9.84 0.20 10.56
CA GLN A 265 -9.91 -0.15 11.99
C GLN A 265 -8.53 -0.38 12.59
N PHE A 266 -7.63 -1.06 11.89
CA PHE A 266 -6.29 -1.33 12.38
C PHE A 266 -5.49 -0.02 12.58
N ILE A 267 -5.55 0.91 11.63
CA ILE A 267 -4.92 2.23 11.78
C ILE A 267 -5.50 2.99 12.97
N LEU A 268 -6.82 3.03 13.08
CA LEU A 268 -7.50 3.73 14.19
C LEU A 268 -7.07 3.16 15.55
N GLN A 269 -6.94 1.85 15.66
CA GLN A 269 -6.43 1.17 16.87
C GLN A 269 -4.97 1.58 17.14
N GLY A 270 -4.10 1.59 16.12
CA GLY A 270 -2.70 2.03 16.22
C GLY A 270 -2.57 3.47 16.70
N ILE A 271 -3.34 4.40 16.09
CA ILE A 271 -3.35 5.81 16.49
C ILE A 271 -3.85 5.95 17.94
N ARG A 272 -4.94 5.29 18.32
CA ARG A 272 -5.47 5.32 19.69
C ARG A 272 -4.49 4.75 20.71
N ALA A 273 -3.80 3.66 20.38
CA ALA A 273 -2.80 3.06 21.24
C ALA A 273 -1.57 3.96 21.45
N THR A 274 -1.35 4.92 20.52
CA THR A 274 -0.20 5.85 20.57
C THR A 274 -0.57 7.20 21.20
N PHE A 275 -1.73 7.74 20.87
CA PHE A 275 -2.16 9.11 21.16
C PHE A 275 -2.16 9.47 22.67
N GLY A 276 -2.33 8.50 23.55
CA GLY A 276 -2.36 8.70 25.00
C GLY A 276 -0.99 8.78 25.69
N TYR A 277 0.10 8.66 24.93
CA TYR A 277 1.45 8.70 25.49
C TYR A 277 2.15 10.02 25.14
N GLU A 278 2.99 10.53 26.07
CA GLU A 278 4.00 11.53 25.74
C GLU A 278 5.05 10.85 24.86
N TYR A 279 4.92 11.05 23.56
CA TYR A 279 5.64 10.28 22.57
C TYR A 279 5.98 11.15 21.37
N ASP A 280 7.20 11.02 20.85
CA ASP A 280 7.58 11.74 19.61
C ASP A 280 6.82 11.17 18.43
N ASN A 281 5.92 11.95 17.86
CA ASN A 281 5.08 11.51 16.74
C ASN A 281 5.91 11.00 15.53
N ARG A 282 7.16 11.46 15.40
CA ARG A 282 8.08 10.98 14.35
C ARG A 282 8.41 9.50 14.47
N GLU A 283 8.27 8.90 15.64
CA GLU A 283 8.46 7.45 15.81
C GLU A 283 7.38 6.60 15.15
N GLY A 284 6.29 7.20 14.64
CA GLY A 284 5.15 6.50 14.06
C GLY A 284 4.20 5.90 15.11
N ILE A 285 3.23 5.13 14.68
CA ILE A 285 2.29 4.45 15.59
C ILE A 285 2.98 3.31 16.35
N LEU A 286 2.52 3.03 17.58
CA LEU A 286 3.00 1.90 18.41
C LEU A 286 2.50 0.55 17.84
N LEU A 287 3.05 0.17 16.69
CA LEU A 287 2.65 -1.00 15.90
C LEU A 287 2.71 -2.29 16.73
N GLU A 288 3.73 -2.43 17.58
CA GLU A 288 3.96 -3.60 18.43
C GLU A 288 2.81 -3.87 19.42
N LYS A 289 2.07 -2.83 19.78
CA LYS A 289 0.89 -2.95 20.66
C LYS A 289 -0.35 -3.47 19.96
N VAL A 290 -0.42 -3.35 18.64
CA VAL A 290 -1.64 -3.62 17.88
C VAL A 290 -1.51 -4.73 16.84
N LEU A 291 -0.29 -5.22 16.55
CA LEU A 291 -0.07 -6.27 15.53
C LEU A 291 -0.95 -7.51 15.73
N HIS A 292 -1.16 -7.93 16.99
CA HIS A 292 -2.01 -9.08 17.31
C HIS A 292 -3.49 -8.89 16.91
N ASN A 293 -3.92 -7.65 16.66
CA ASN A 293 -5.30 -7.37 16.25
C ASN A 293 -5.55 -7.72 14.78
N LEU A 294 -4.50 -7.96 13.98
CA LEU A 294 -4.63 -8.42 12.59
C LEU A 294 -5.27 -9.81 12.48
N ASP A 295 -5.12 -10.64 13.51
CA ASP A 295 -5.70 -11.99 13.56
C ASP A 295 -7.14 -11.98 14.12
N MET A 296 -7.61 -10.82 14.62
CA MET A 296 -8.95 -10.73 15.20
C MET A 296 -10.03 -10.59 14.11
N PRO A 297 -11.18 -11.24 14.27
CA PRO A 297 -12.32 -11.00 13.38
C PRO A 297 -12.74 -9.53 13.42
N ILE A 298 -13.14 -8.99 12.29
CA ILE A 298 -13.73 -7.65 12.21
C ILE A 298 -15.05 -7.67 12.97
N GLN A 299 -15.15 -6.83 13.99
CA GLN A 299 -16.30 -6.86 14.93
C GLN A 299 -17.53 -6.12 14.42
N MET A 300 -17.35 -5.09 13.59
CA MET A 300 -18.44 -4.28 13.01
C MET A 300 -18.01 -3.78 11.64
N ALA A 301 -18.87 -3.96 10.64
CA ALA A 301 -18.65 -3.37 9.33
C ALA A 301 -19.01 -1.87 9.34
N SER A 302 -18.09 -1.02 8.87
CA SER A 302 -18.28 0.44 8.77
C SER A 302 -18.28 0.93 7.33
N TYR A 303 -18.32 0.01 6.35
CA TYR A 303 -18.36 0.36 4.94
C TYR A 303 -19.79 0.58 4.44
N GLU A 304 -19.91 1.50 3.50
CA GLU A 304 -21.13 1.82 2.78
C GLU A 304 -20.93 1.57 1.28
N LEU A 305 -21.94 1.04 0.60
CA LEU A 305 -22.03 1.03 -0.85
C LEU A 305 -22.64 2.39 -1.27
N ILE A 306 -21.94 3.15 -2.13
CA ILE A 306 -22.32 4.53 -2.51
C ILE A 306 -22.52 4.68 -4.01
#